data_53799cd4e33ed3d9ce6f960c3d5e7850
#
_entry.id   53799cd4e33ed3d9ce6f960c3d5e7850
#
_cell.length_a   1.000
_cell.length_b   1.000
_cell.length_c   1.000
_cell.angle_alpha   90.00
_cell.angle_beta   90.00
_cell.angle_gamma   90.00
#
_symmetry.space_group_name_H-M   'P 1'
#
loop_
_entity.id
_entity.type
_entity.pdbx_description
1 polymer ?
#
loop_
_entity_poly.entity_id
_entity_poly.type
_entity_poly.pdbx_seq_one_letter_code
_entity_poly.pdbx_strand_id
1 'polypeptide(L)'
;SAFGGTRKPNITCETDANIQSLVAAETPGITLVGKASMYQVREILETSAEENLAMIADTISYFKKLGKTVFFDAEHFFDGFFDNPDYSLQCLATAARAGADALVLCDTNGGMTTRSMLEAIERVQQRVNDTRLGIHLHNDAGLAVANSLHAVEAGVWQIQGCVNGYGERCGNADILTILANLKVKMGINVVEDEQLARLTEVSHYVSELANMVPSGQAPYVGASAF
;
A
#
# COMPACT_ATOMS: atom_id res chain seq x y z
N SER A 1 -11.22 -1.76 -6.48
CA SER A 1 -11.55 -1.02 -5.24
C SER A 1 -11.67 0.47 -5.52
N ALA A 2 -12.46 1.18 -4.71
CA ALA A 2 -12.38 2.63 -4.63
C ALA A 2 -11.37 3.02 -3.54
N PHE A 3 -10.73 4.17 -3.71
CA PHE A 3 -9.68 4.66 -2.81
C PHE A 3 -10.09 5.98 -2.17
N GLY A 4 -9.88 6.12 -0.85
CA GLY A 4 -10.10 7.36 -0.11
C GLY A 4 -9.59 7.29 1.32
N GLY A 5 -9.70 8.43 2.05
CA GLY A 5 -9.28 8.51 3.44
C GLY A 5 -10.30 7.95 4.42
N THR A 6 -9.88 7.80 5.68
CA THR A 6 -10.80 7.64 6.81
C THR A 6 -11.71 8.86 6.93
N ARG A 7 -12.81 8.75 7.71
CA ARG A 7 -13.67 9.90 8.01
C ARG A 7 -12.83 11.06 8.58
N LYS A 8 -13.33 12.27 8.43
CA LYS A 8 -12.70 13.44 9.05
C LYS A 8 -12.90 13.44 10.57
N PRO A 9 -12.03 14.18 11.32
CA PRO A 9 -12.21 14.33 12.76
C PRO A 9 -13.58 14.89 13.14
N ASN A 10 -14.16 14.35 14.21
CA ASN A 10 -15.39 14.84 14.84
C ASN A 10 -16.66 14.79 13.97
N ILE A 11 -16.68 14.04 12.86
CA ILE A 11 -17.90 13.78 12.08
C ILE A 11 -18.13 12.26 11.93
N THR A 12 -19.35 11.85 11.58
CA THR A 12 -19.67 10.43 11.39
C THR A 12 -19.47 10.01 9.94
N CYS A 13 -19.32 8.71 9.68
CA CYS A 13 -19.19 8.18 8.32
C CYS A 13 -20.40 8.52 7.44
N GLU A 14 -21.61 8.56 8.02
CA GLU A 14 -22.85 8.87 7.31
C GLU A 14 -22.90 10.31 6.80
N THR A 15 -22.21 11.23 7.46
CA THR A 15 -22.21 12.67 7.11
C THR A 15 -20.94 13.12 6.41
N ASP A 16 -19.92 12.27 6.35
CA ASP A 16 -18.66 12.58 5.66
C ASP A 16 -18.82 12.42 4.13
N ALA A 17 -18.67 13.52 3.40
CA ALA A 17 -18.83 13.54 1.95
C ALA A 17 -17.83 12.62 1.21
N ASN A 18 -16.59 12.47 1.73
CA ASN A 18 -15.62 11.55 1.15
C ASN A 18 -16.06 10.09 1.33
N ILE A 19 -16.51 9.72 2.54
CA ILE A 19 -17.05 8.38 2.80
C ILE A 19 -18.27 8.10 1.92
N GLN A 20 -19.19 9.05 1.80
CA GLN A 20 -20.39 8.88 0.95
C GLN A 20 -20.03 8.76 -0.54
N SER A 21 -18.98 9.43 -1.01
CA SER A 21 -18.47 9.25 -2.38
C SER A 21 -17.92 7.84 -2.61
N LEU A 22 -17.25 7.26 -1.61
CA LEU A 22 -16.77 5.88 -1.68
C LEU A 22 -17.94 4.87 -1.69
N VAL A 23 -19.02 5.15 -0.96
CA VAL A 23 -20.25 4.34 -1.01
C VAL A 23 -20.88 4.40 -2.39
N ALA A 24 -20.99 5.62 -2.96
CA ALA A 24 -21.58 5.86 -4.28
C ALA A 24 -20.77 5.26 -5.45
N ALA A 25 -19.49 4.95 -5.24
CA ALA A 25 -18.67 4.25 -6.23
C ALA A 25 -19.08 2.79 -6.48
N GLU A 26 -19.90 2.21 -5.60
CA GLU A 26 -20.48 0.85 -5.70
C GLU A 26 -19.46 -0.28 -5.94
N THR A 27 -18.16 -0.04 -5.65
CA THR A 27 -17.12 -1.05 -5.83
C THR A 27 -17.22 -2.15 -4.76
N PRO A 28 -16.83 -3.40 -5.07
CA PRO A 28 -16.83 -4.49 -4.09
C PRO A 28 -15.79 -4.32 -2.98
N GLY A 29 -14.70 -3.59 -3.26
CA GLY A 29 -13.62 -3.32 -2.31
C GLY A 29 -13.36 -1.85 -2.12
N ILE A 30 -12.89 -1.49 -0.93
CA ILE A 30 -12.47 -0.14 -0.55
C ILE A 30 -11.04 -0.20 -0.04
N THR A 31 -10.19 0.69 -0.54
CA THR A 31 -8.85 0.93 0.01
C THR A 31 -8.90 2.25 0.78
N LEU A 32 -8.67 2.17 2.08
CA LEU A 32 -8.73 3.30 3.01
C LEU A 32 -7.33 3.71 3.43
N VAL A 33 -6.92 4.93 3.10
CA VAL A 33 -5.70 5.52 3.65
C VAL A 33 -5.98 6.16 5.01
N GLY A 34 -5.17 5.82 6.02
CA GLY A 34 -5.22 6.42 7.34
C GLY A 34 -3.83 6.66 7.90
N LYS A 35 -3.68 7.69 8.73
CA LYS A 35 -2.38 8.07 9.28
C LYS A 35 -1.92 7.09 10.36
N ALA A 36 -0.70 6.58 10.21
CA ALA A 36 -0.06 5.67 11.16
C ALA A 36 1.20 6.27 11.85
N SER A 37 1.44 7.56 11.66
CA SER A 37 2.51 8.33 12.28
C SER A 37 1.93 9.42 13.20
N MET A 38 2.46 9.50 14.45
CA MET A 38 2.05 10.56 15.40
C MET A 38 2.30 11.97 14.87
N TYR A 39 3.39 12.16 14.14
CA TYR A 39 3.67 13.44 13.47
C TYR A 39 2.54 13.81 12.52
N GLN A 40 2.12 12.89 11.65
CA GLN A 40 1.04 13.11 10.68
C GLN A 40 -0.31 13.39 11.36
N VAL A 41 -0.58 12.74 12.49
CA VAL A 41 -1.83 12.96 13.25
C VAL A 41 -1.88 14.36 13.84
N ARG A 42 -0.76 14.81 14.43
CA ARG A 42 -0.71 16.12 15.11
C ARG A 42 -0.61 17.29 14.13
N GLU A 43 0.29 17.19 13.14
CA GLU A 43 0.66 18.32 12.29
C GLU A 43 -0.18 18.41 11.00
N ILE A 44 -0.74 17.27 10.52
CA ILE A 44 -1.49 17.26 9.26
C ILE A 44 -2.99 17.07 9.50
N LEU A 45 -3.38 16.12 10.36
CA LEU A 45 -4.80 15.95 10.72
C LEU A 45 -5.26 16.93 11.80
N GLU A 46 -4.32 17.56 12.51
CA GLU A 46 -4.59 18.49 13.61
C GLU A 46 -5.55 17.89 14.66
N THR A 47 -5.34 16.62 15.01
CA THR A 47 -6.23 15.87 15.91
C THR A 47 -5.46 15.06 16.95
N SER A 48 -6.18 14.38 17.86
CA SER A 48 -5.59 13.53 18.88
C SER A 48 -5.34 12.10 18.36
N ALA A 49 -4.46 11.36 19.05
CA ALA A 49 -4.21 9.96 18.80
C ALA A 49 -5.49 9.12 18.92
N GLU A 50 -6.29 9.40 19.95
CA GLU A 50 -7.54 8.69 20.24
C GLU A 50 -8.57 8.91 19.12
N GLU A 51 -8.72 10.15 18.64
CA GLU A 51 -9.63 10.45 17.54
C GLU A 51 -9.15 9.80 16.23
N ASN A 52 -7.85 9.80 15.92
CA ASN A 52 -7.36 9.08 14.74
C ASN A 52 -7.64 7.58 14.81
N LEU A 53 -7.46 6.95 15.97
CA LEU A 53 -7.83 5.54 16.17
C LEU A 53 -9.33 5.30 16.01
N ALA A 54 -10.17 6.24 16.48
CA ALA A 54 -11.62 6.17 16.28
C ALA A 54 -11.97 6.32 14.79
N MET A 55 -11.35 7.27 14.07
CA MET A 55 -11.54 7.44 12.63
C MET A 55 -11.23 6.15 11.85
N ILE A 56 -10.13 5.48 12.18
CA ILE A 56 -9.75 4.19 11.58
C ILE A 56 -10.81 3.13 11.87
N ALA A 57 -11.17 2.95 13.15
CA ALA A 57 -12.10 1.92 13.57
C ALA A 57 -13.50 2.12 12.98
N ASP A 58 -14.03 3.35 13.05
CA ASP A 58 -15.37 3.69 12.59
C ASP A 58 -15.49 3.49 11.08
N THR A 59 -14.49 3.96 10.31
CA THR A 59 -14.54 3.89 8.85
C THR A 59 -14.46 2.46 8.35
N ILE A 60 -13.54 1.65 8.90
CA ILE A 60 -13.43 0.23 8.53
C ILE A 60 -14.71 -0.50 8.89
N SER A 61 -15.20 -0.35 10.13
CA SER A 61 -16.43 -1.00 10.59
C SER A 61 -17.64 -0.59 9.76
N TYR A 62 -17.71 0.67 9.32
CA TYR A 62 -18.78 1.16 8.46
C TYR A 62 -18.83 0.41 7.12
N PHE A 63 -17.69 0.31 6.40
CA PHE A 63 -17.65 -0.42 5.15
C PHE A 63 -17.81 -1.94 5.31
N LYS A 64 -17.32 -2.52 6.40
CA LYS A 64 -17.57 -3.95 6.72
C LYS A 64 -19.04 -4.23 6.93
N LYS A 65 -19.81 -3.35 7.60
CA LYS A 65 -21.27 -3.47 7.72
C LYS A 65 -21.99 -3.39 6.37
N LEU A 66 -21.42 -2.68 5.39
CA LEU A 66 -21.92 -2.64 4.01
C LEU A 66 -21.46 -3.84 3.15
N GLY A 67 -20.83 -4.85 3.75
CA GLY A 67 -20.36 -6.06 3.06
C GLY A 67 -19.16 -5.85 2.13
N LYS A 68 -18.42 -4.76 2.29
CA LYS A 68 -17.25 -4.47 1.44
C LYS A 68 -16.00 -5.21 1.93
N THR A 69 -15.11 -5.55 0.98
CA THR A 69 -13.71 -5.89 1.30
C THR A 69 -12.97 -4.60 1.60
N VAL A 70 -12.23 -4.54 2.73
CA VAL A 70 -11.55 -3.33 3.18
C VAL A 70 -10.06 -3.56 3.32
N PHE A 71 -9.26 -2.82 2.54
CA PHE A 71 -7.82 -2.72 2.66
C PHE A 71 -7.51 -1.43 3.43
N PHE A 72 -6.63 -1.51 4.44
CA PHE A 72 -6.21 -0.34 5.21
C PHE A 72 -4.75 -0.02 4.89
N ASP A 73 -4.53 1.07 4.17
CA ASP A 73 -3.21 1.60 3.84
C ASP A 73 -2.74 2.51 4.99
N ALA A 74 -1.80 2.00 5.79
CA ALA A 74 -1.22 2.70 6.92
C ALA A 74 -0.17 3.71 6.42
N GLU A 75 -0.61 4.92 6.09
CA GLU A 75 0.22 5.95 5.50
C GLU A 75 1.29 6.45 6.47
N HIS A 76 2.51 6.64 5.99
CA HIS A 76 3.71 6.95 6.78
C HIS A 76 3.99 5.91 7.88
N PHE A 77 3.64 4.63 7.63
CA PHE A 77 3.80 3.60 8.64
C PHE A 77 5.26 3.45 9.09
N PHE A 78 6.19 3.34 8.15
CA PHE A 78 7.58 3.08 8.51
C PHE A 78 8.21 4.27 9.24
N ASP A 79 7.98 5.50 8.80
CA ASP A 79 8.46 6.70 9.53
C ASP A 79 7.87 6.74 10.93
N GLY A 80 6.56 6.52 11.04
CA GLY A 80 5.86 6.49 12.32
C GLY A 80 6.33 5.36 13.23
N PHE A 81 6.62 4.18 12.68
CA PHE A 81 7.10 3.03 13.43
C PHE A 81 8.48 3.28 14.06
N PHE A 82 9.40 3.90 13.34
CA PHE A 82 10.73 4.20 13.88
C PHE A 82 10.74 5.40 14.84
N ASP A 83 9.76 6.29 14.75
CA ASP A 83 9.54 7.40 15.69
C ASP A 83 8.77 6.96 16.95
N ASN A 84 7.66 6.27 16.78
CA ASN A 84 6.78 5.78 17.86
C ASN A 84 6.16 4.42 17.48
N PRO A 85 6.88 3.31 17.68
CA PRO A 85 6.43 1.98 17.29
C PRO A 85 5.12 1.57 17.96
N ASP A 86 4.90 1.93 19.22
CA ASP A 86 3.68 1.56 19.94
C ASP A 86 2.44 2.14 19.30
N TYR A 87 2.49 3.40 18.88
CA TYR A 87 1.37 4.06 18.24
C TYR A 87 1.09 3.50 16.83
N SER A 88 2.13 3.33 16.01
CA SER A 88 1.96 2.76 14.66
C SER A 88 1.39 1.34 14.71
N LEU A 89 1.88 0.51 15.63
CA LEU A 89 1.33 -0.83 15.86
C LEU A 89 -0.10 -0.78 16.43
N GLN A 90 -0.45 0.23 17.22
CA GLN A 90 -1.82 0.42 17.72
C GLN A 90 -2.78 0.77 16.59
N CYS A 91 -2.37 1.60 15.61
CA CYS A 91 -3.16 1.88 14.41
C CYS A 91 -3.51 0.60 13.64
N LEU A 92 -2.49 -0.25 13.37
CA LEU A 92 -2.70 -1.54 12.69
C LEU A 92 -3.61 -2.47 13.49
N ALA A 93 -3.36 -2.61 14.79
CA ALA A 93 -4.19 -3.46 15.66
C ALA A 93 -5.64 -2.95 15.74
N THR A 94 -5.85 -1.64 15.66
CA THR A 94 -7.19 -1.05 15.61
C THR A 94 -7.88 -1.36 14.29
N ALA A 95 -7.18 -1.22 13.17
CA ALA A 95 -7.71 -1.57 11.85
C ALA A 95 -8.06 -3.07 11.75
N ALA A 96 -7.18 -3.94 12.24
CA ALA A 96 -7.43 -5.39 12.30
C ALA A 96 -8.69 -5.73 13.10
N ARG A 97 -8.81 -5.18 14.34
CA ARG A 97 -10.01 -5.39 15.18
C ARG A 97 -11.29 -4.84 14.58
N ALA A 98 -11.21 -3.78 13.79
CA ALA A 98 -12.36 -3.23 13.06
C ALA A 98 -12.76 -4.07 11.84
N GLY A 99 -11.98 -5.08 11.48
CA GLY A 99 -12.28 -6.07 10.44
C GLY A 99 -11.64 -5.78 9.08
N ALA A 100 -10.53 -5.03 9.01
CA ALA A 100 -9.78 -4.89 7.77
C ALA A 100 -9.35 -6.25 7.22
N ASP A 101 -9.52 -6.48 5.93
CA ASP A 101 -9.15 -7.73 5.26
C ASP A 101 -7.64 -7.82 4.98
N ALA A 102 -6.98 -6.67 4.84
CA ALA A 102 -5.53 -6.56 4.81
C ALA A 102 -5.05 -5.21 5.37
N LEU A 103 -3.84 -5.22 5.92
CA LEU A 103 -3.13 -4.05 6.45
C LEU A 103 -1.92 -3.79 5.56
N VAL A 104 -1.89 -2.65 4.88
CA VAL A 104 -0.82 -2.29 3.94
C VAL A 104 0.14 -1.33 4.63
N LEU A 105 1.40 -1.74 4.72
CA LEU A 105 2.46 -0.93 5.32
C LEU A 105 3.04 0.01 4.25
N CYS A 106 2.92 1.33 4.44
CA CYS A 106 3.34 2.30 3.44
C CYS A 106 4.70 2.92 3.80
N ASP A 107 5.68 2.75 2.91
CA ASP A 107 6.91 3.58 2.86
C ASP A 107 6.63 4.82 2.00
N THR A 108 5.88 5.76 2.59
CA THR A 108 5.38 6.95 1.90
C THR A 108 6.52 7.86 1.44
N ASN A 109 7.61 7.92 2.20
CA ASN A 109 8.80 8.71 1.85
C ASN A 109 9.83 7.92 1.01
N GLY A 110 9.64 6.61 0.81
CA GLY A 110 10.53 5.77 -0.01
C GLY A 110 11.94 5.63 0.53
N GLY A 111 12.13 5.80 1.84
CA GLY A 111 13.45 5.86 2.48
C GLY A 111 13.88 4.57 3.19
N MET A 112 13.10 3.52 3.19
CA MET A 112 13.42 2.32 3.94
C MET A 112 14.54 1.49 3.30
N THR A 113 15.55 1.16 4.12
CA THR A 113 16.49 0.08 3.74
C THR A 113 15.80 -1.26 3.90
N THR A 114 16.25 -2.28 3.16
CA THR A 114 15.69 -3.64 3.26
C THR A 114 15.71 -4.18 4.69
N ARG A 115 16.82 -3.96 5.41
CA ARG A 115 16.97 -4.41 6.79
C ARG A 115 15.93 -3.77 7.72
N SER A 116 15.79 -2.45 7.67
CA SER A 116 14.84 -1.73 8.51
C SER A 116 13.40 -2.11 8.20
N MET A 117 13.07 -2.28 6.90
CA MET A 117 11.74 -2.73 6.49
C MET A 117 11.42 -4.12 7.06
N LEU A 118 12.34 -5.09 6.95
CA LEU A 118 12.12 -6.44 7.46
C LEU A 118 11.99 -6.48 8.98
N GLU A 119 12.76 -5.67 9.72
CA GLU A 119 12.61 -5.51 11.17
C GLU A 119 11.20 -5.03 11.54
N ALA A 120 10.68 -4.03 10.84
CA ALA A 120 9.34 -3.53 11.09
C ALA A 120 8.26 -4.59 10.75
N ILE A 121 8.39 -5.29 9.62
CA ILE A 121 7.46 -6.37 9.23
C ILE A 121 7.40 -7.46 10.30
N GLU A 122 8.54 -7.92 10.80
CA GLU A 122 8.59 -8.93 11.86
C GLU A 122 7.82 -8.48 13.12
N ARG A 123 8.01 -7.23 13.54
CA ARG A 123 7.31 -6.66 14.70
C ARG A 123 5.80 -6.55 14.47
N VAL A 124 5.39 -6.19 13.24
CA VAL A 124 3.97 -6.16 12.85
C VAL A 124 3.36 -7.56 12.91
N GLN A 125 4.03 -8.57 12.34
CA GLN A 125 3.55 -9.96 12.34
C GLN A 125 3.35 -10.50 13.76
N GLN A 126 4.21 -10.15 14.71
CA GLN A 126 4.05 -10.49 16.11
C GLN A 126 2.81 -9.83 16.76
N ARG A 127 2.37 -8.70 16.24
CA ARG A 127 1.27 -7.89 16.80
C ARG A 127 -0.09 -8.18 16.17
N VAL A 128 -0.13 -8.50 14.88
CA VAL A 128 -1.36 -8.66 14.06
C VAL A 128 -1.30 -9.95 13.22
N ASN A 129 -0.98 -11.06 13.87
CA ASN A 129 -0.69 -12.37 13.26
C ASN A 129 -1.86 -12.98 12.45
N ASP A 130 -3.09 -12.59 12.69
CA ASP A 130 -4.29 -13.15 12.03
C ASP A 130 -4.77 -12.33 10.82
N THR A 131 -4.11 -11.21 10.50
CA THR A 131 -4.51 -10.33 9.41
C THR A 131 -3.48 -10.35 8.29
N ARG A 132 -3.93 -10.41 7.03
CA ARG A 132 -3.05 -10.35 5.87
C ARG A 132 -2.30 -9.02 5.83
N LEU A 133 -1.01 -9.10 5.51
CA LEU A 133 -0.18 -7.90 5.32
C LEU A 133 -0.03 -7.59 3.84
N GLY A 134 -0.04 -6.30 3.52
CA GLY A 134 0.35 -5.73 2.24
C GLY A 134 1.52 -4.76 2.41
N ILE A 135 2.11 -4.37 1.28
CA ILE A 135 3.17 -3.36 1.25
C ILE A 135 2.97 -2.39 0.09
N HIS A 136 3.23 -1.11 0.34
CA HIS A 136 3.21 -0.04 -0.64
C HIS A 136 4.48 0.79 -0.51
N LEU A 137 5.34 0.78 -1.53
CA LEU A 137 6.67 1.37 -1.44
C LEU A 137 6.88 2.42 -2.52
N HIS A 138 7.33 3.61 -2.11
CA HIS A 138 7.92 4.61 -2.99
C HIS A 138 9.40 4.30 -3.25
N ASN A 139 9.95 4.87 -4.34
CA ASN A 139 11.26 4.46 -4.87
C ASN A 139 12.37 5.51 -4.66
N ASP A 140 12.23 6.38 -3.67
CA ASP A 140 13.17 7.49 -3.45
C ASP A 140 14.59 7.02 -3.13
N ALA A 141 14.71 5.90 -2.40
CA ALA A 141 16.01 5.24 -2.15
C ALA A 141 16.44 4.27 -3.27
N GLY A 142 15.64 4.08 -4.34
CA GLY A 142 15.92 3.12 -5.41
C GLY A 142 15.73 1.66 -5.01
N LEU A 143 15.04 1.37 -3.90
CA LEU A 143 14.93 0.03 -3.32
C LEU A 143 13.51 -0.57 -3.42
N ALA A 144 12.53 0.14 -3.98
CA ALA A 144 11.14 -0.27 -3.91
C ALA A 144 10.87 -1.67 -4.47
N VAL A 145 11.45 -2.04 -5.61
CA VAL A 145 11.32 -3.38 -6.19
C VAL A 145 11.97 -4.44 -5.29
N ALA A 146 13.24 -4.22 -4.88
CA ALA A 146 13.95 -5.17 -4.03
C ALA A 146 13.23 -5.39 -2.70
N ASN A 147 12.81 -4.30 -2.06
CA ASN A 147 12.07 -4.35 -0.81
C ASN A 147 10.73 -5.08 -0.96
N SER A 148 10.00 -4.88 -2.08
CA SER A 148 8.76 -5.61 -2.36
C SER A 148 8.98 -7.12 -2.45
N LEU A 149 10.04 -7.56 -3.11
CA LEU A 149 10.37 -8.99 -3.23
C LEU A 149 10.76 -9.59 -1.87
N HIS A 150 11.59 -8.90 -1.09
CA HIS A 150 11.93 -9.34 0.27
C HIS A 150 10.72 -9.34 1.23
N ALA A 151 9.78 -8.42 1.04
CA ALA A 151 8.53 -8.45 1.81
C ALA A 151 7.71 -9.73 1.52
N VAL A 152 7.67 -10.18 0.25
CA VAL A 152 7.02 -11.47 -0.11
C VAL A 152 7.74 -12.63 0.56
N GLU A 153 9.07 -12.68 0.55
CA GLU A 153 9.85 -13.68 1.26
C GLU A 153 9.55 -13.70 2.77
N ALA A 154 9.28 -12.52 3.35
CA ALA A 154 8.87 -12.37 4.74
C ALA A 154 7.38 -12.69 5.00
N GLY A 155 6.63 -13.15 3.99
CA GLY A 155 5.23 -13.57 4.12
C GLY A 155 4.19 -12.48 3.91
N VAL A 156 4.56 -11.33 3.35
CA VAL A 156 3.59 -10.31 2.93
C VAL A 156 2.77 -10.85 1.76
N TRP A 157 1.45 -10.74 1.86
CA TRP A 157 0.50 -11.33 0.91
C TRP A 157 0.18 -10.42 -0.29
N GLN A 158 0.24 -9.10 -0.13
CA GLN A 158 -0.14 -8.13 -1.16
C GLN A 158 0.99 -7.14 -1.42
N ILE A 159 1.25 -6.85 -2.70
CA ILE A 159 2.08 -5.72 -3.13
C ILE A 159 1.19 -4.72 -3.86
N GLN A 160 1.31 -3.45 -3.51
CA GLN A 160 0.83 -2.34 -4.31
C GLN A 160 2.00 -1.72 -5.06
N GLY A 161 1.82 -1.49 -6.35
CA GLY A 161 2.83 -0.87 -7.22
C GLY A 161 2.16 -0.28 -8.46
N CYS A 162 2.94 0.41 -9.27
CA CYS A 162 2.46 1.03 -10.50
C CYS A 162 3.19 0.46 -11.73
N VAL A 163 2.50 0.40 -12.86
CA VAL A 163 3.13 0.06 -14.15
C VAL A 163 4.25 1.06 -14.43
N ASN A 164 5.43 0.56 -14.79
CA ASN A 164 6.65 1.34 -15.02
C ASN A 164 7.14 2.13 -13.79
N GLY A 165 6.62 1.83 -12.60
CA GLY A 165 6.97 2.55 -11.38
C GLY A 165 6.49 4.00 -11.35
N TYR A 166 5.53 4.39 -12.18
CA TYR A 166 5.03 5.76 -12.21
C TYR A 166 4.39 6.17 -10.89
N GLY A 167 4.66 7.39 -10.45
CA GLY A 167 4.15 7.91 -9.18
C GLY A 167 4.83 9.21 -8.78
N GLU A 168 4.60 9.62 -7.55
CA GLU A 168 5.18 10.85 -7.00
C GLU A 168 6.69 10.77 -6.87
N ARG A 169 7.38 11.89 -7.02
CA ARG A 169 8.84 12.08 -6.86
C ARG A 169 9.65 11.11 -7.73
N CYS A 170 10.26 10.07 -7.12
CA CYS A 170 11.04 9.05 -7.82
C CYS A 170 10.21 7.83 -8.25
N GLY A 171 8.90 7.89 -8.09
CA GLY A 171 7.95 6.85 -8.46
C GLY A 171 7.68 5.84 -7.35
N ASN A 172 6.92 4.81 -7.71
CA ASN A 172 6.54 3.69 -6.86
C ASN A 172 7.32 2.43 -7.25
N ALA A 173 7.09 1.35 -6.53
CA ALA A 173 7.56 0.03 -6.94
C ALA A 173 7.03 -0.31 -8.34
N ASP A 174 7.92 -0.65 -9.28
CA ASP A 174 7.53 -1.06 -10.65
C ASP A 174 6.92 -2.47 -10.62
N ILE A 175 5.59 -2.52 -10.78
CA ILE A 175 4.86 -3.78 -10.69
C ILE A 175 5.23 -4.76 -11.82
N LEU A 176 5.63 -4.29 -13.00
CA LEU A 176 6.03 -5.17 -14.10
C LEU A 176 7.33 -5.91 -13.78
N THR A 177 8.32 -5.18 -13.24
CA THR A 177 9.57 -5.78 -12.76
C THR A 177 9.32 -6.75 -11.61
N ILE A 178 8.41 -6.43 -10.69
CA ILE A 178 8.04 -7.30 -9.58
C ILE A 178 7.38 -8.59 -10.09
N LEU A 179 6.38 -8.50 -10.96
CA LEU A 179 5.68 -9.66 -11.52
C LEU A 179 6.65 -10.62 -12.23
N ALA A 180 7.56 -10.06 -13.06
CA ALA A 180 8.57 -10.86 -13.73
C ALA A 180 9.52 -11.58 -12.76
N ASN A 181 9.98 -10.89 -11.69
CA ASN A 181 10.83 -11.49 -10.67
C ASN A 181 10.10 -12.58 -9.88
N LEU A 182 8.87 -12.32 -9.42
CA LEU A 182 8.07 -13.32 -8.69
C LEU A 182 7.90 -14.61 -9.52
N LYS A 183 7.50 -14.48 -10.79
CA LYS A 183 7.26 -15.62 -11.68
C LYS A 183 8.55 -16.32 -12.08
N VAL A 184 9.53 -15.58 -12.65
CA VAL A 184 10.69 -16.16 -13.33
C VAL A 184 11.84 -16.51 -12.36
N LYS A 185 12.05 -15.69 -11.33
CA LYS A 185 13.19 -15.85 -10.41
C LYS A 185 12.80 -16.57 -9.12
N MET A 186 11.60 -16.32 -8.61
CA MET A 186 11.16 -16.87 -7.33
C MET A 186 10.20 -18.06 -7.50
N GLY A 187 9.72 -18.35 -8.71
CA GLY A 187 8.80 -19.47 -8.98
C GLY A 187 7.41 -19.28 -8.39
N ILE A 188 7.03 -18.05 -8.07
CA ILE A 188 5.73 -17.70 -7.51
C ILE A 188 4.78 -17.34 -8.66
N ASN A 189 3.75 -18.16 -8.87
CA ASN A 189 2.82 -18.02 -9.98
C ASN A 189 1.76 -16.95 -9.66
N VAL A 190 2.02 -15.70 -10.04
CA VAL A 190 1.12 -14.54 -9.84
C VAL A 190 0.42 -14.10 -11.12
N VAL A 191 0.91 -14.56 -12.28
CA VAL A 191 0.34 -14.31 -13.62
C VAL A 191 0.56 -15.54 -14.49
N GLU A 192 -0.31 -15.75 -15.48
CA GLU A 192 -0.14 -16.81 -16.48
C GLU A 192 0.99 -16.47 -17.48
N ASP A 193 1.52 -17.46 -18.18
CA ASP A 193 2.64 -17.27 -19.10
C ASP A 193 2.28 -16.34 -20.26
N GLU A 194 1.05 -16.43 -20.75
CA GLU A 194 0.51 -15.54 -21.79
C GLU A 194 0.42 -14.08 -21.31
N GLN A 195 0.11 -13.86 -20.01
CA GLN A 195 0.09 -12.53 -19.41
C GLN A 195 1.51 -11.99 -19.22
N LEU A 196 2.44 -12.85 -18.76
CA LEU A 196 3.85 -12.49 -18.63
C LEU A 196 4.45 -12.07 -19.98
N ALA A 197 4.13 -12.75 -21.06
CA ALA A 197 4.59 -12.41 -22.41
C ALA A 197 4.15 -11.02 -22.90
N ARG A 198 3.12 -10.43 -22.25
CA ARG A 198 2.57 -9.12 -22.62
C ARG A 198 3.14 -7.95 -21.81
N LEU A 199 4.11 -8.15 -20.94
CA LEU A 199 4.63 -7.06 -20.09
C LEU A 199 5.14 -5.87 -20.89
N THR A 200 5.87 -6.10 -22.00
CA THR A 200 6.37 -5.03 -22.87
C THR A 200 5.21 -4.24 -23.52
N GLU A 201 4.18 -4.93 -24.01
CA GLU A 201 2.98 -4.31 -24.55
C GLU A 201 2.30 -3.40 -23.51
N VAL A 202 2.10 -3.90 -22.29
CA VAL A 202 1.48 -3.15 -21.19
C VAL A 202 2.33 -1.94 -20.79
N SER A 203 3.66 -2.12 -20.68
CA SER A 203 4.59 -1.03 -20.38
C SER A 203 4.48 0.12 -21.39
N HIS A 204 4.53 -0.20 -22.69
CA HIS A 204 4.46 0.79 -23.77
C HIS A 204 3.09 1.46 -23.82
N TYR A 205 2.01 0.68 -23.70
CA TYR A 205 0.65 1.21 -23.67
C TYR A 205 0.44 2.25 -22.57
N VAL A 206 0.88 1.93 -21.34
CA VAL A 206 0.75 2.86 -20.21
C VAL A 206 1.66 4.09 -20.39
N SER A 207 2.86 3.92 -20.96
CA SER A 207 3.76 5.03 -21.28
C SER A 207 3.12 5.99 -22.28
N GLU A 208 2.47 5.46 -23.30
CA GLU A 208 1.75 6.25 -24.30
C GLU A 208 0.59 7.05 -23.67
N LEU A 209 -0.24 6.39 -22.84
CA LEU A 209 -1.34 7.05 -22.14
C LEU A 209 -0.84 8.15 -21.18
N ALA A 210 0.30 7.92 -20.52
CA ALA A 210 0.91 8.88 -19.63
C ALA A 210 1.68 10.00 -20.37
N ASN A 211 1.81 9.90 -21.68
CA ASN A 211 2.66 10.77 -22.51
C ASN A 211 4.12 10.82 -22.00
N MET A 212 4.65 9.67 -21.59
CA MET A 212 6.02 9.50 -21.10
C MET A 212 6.82 8.63 -22.05
N VAL A 213 8.09 8.95 -22.24
CA VAL A 213 9.00 8.13 -23.07
C VAL A 213 9.40 6.88 -22.27
N PRO A 214 9.18 5.66 -22.79
CA PRO A 214 9.63 4.44 -22.12
C PRO A 214 11.15 4.42 -21.95
N SER A 215 11.64 3.97 -20.78
CA SER A 215 13.07 3.77 -20.59
C SER A 215 13.57 2.58 -21.41
N GLY A 216 14.52 2.80 -22.31
CA GLY A 216 15.16 1.72 -23.06
C GLY A 216 15.94 0.71 -22.20
N GLN A 217 16.25 1.07 -20.94
CA GLN A 217 16.97 0.24 -19.98
C GLN A 217 16.05 -0.34 -18.89
N ALA A 218 14.72 -0.17 -19.02
CA ALA A 218 13.79 -0.74 -18.05
C ALA A 218 13.94 -2.27 -17.98
N PRO A 219 14.02 -2.87 -16.77
CA PRO A 219 14.14 -4.32 -16.62
C PRO A 219 12.96 -5.03 -17.32
N TYR A 220 13.26 -6.13 -18.02
CA TYR A 220 12.31 -7.00 -18.73
C TYR A 220 11.54 -6.39 -19.92
N VAL A 221 11.35 -5.08 -19.98
CA VAL A 221 10.48 -4.43 -21.00
C VAL A 221 11.21 -3.42 -21.88
N GLY A 222 12.37 -2.94 -21.47
CA GLY A 222 13.16 -1.97 -22.26
C GLY A 222 13.79 -2.59 -23.50
N ALA A 223 14.03 -1.75 -24.53
CA ALA A 223 14.63 -2.18 -25.79
C ALA A 223 16.04 -2.80 -25.63
N SER A 224 16.75 -2.48 -24.54
CA SER A 224 18.07 -3.04 -24.21
C SER A 224 17.99 -4.28 -23.30
N ALA A 225 16.80 -4.77 -22.96
CA ALA A 225 16.62 -5.92 -22.06
C ALA A 225 16.77 -7.27 -22.77
N PHE A 226 16.99 -7.30 -24.09
CA PHE A 226 17.10 -8.50 -24.94
C PHE A 226 18.44 -8.55 -25.67
#